data_af593e07d129a1d096de11910fc90664
#
_entry.id   af593e07d129a1d096de11910fc90664
#
_cell.length_a   1.000
_cell.length_b   1.000
_cell.length_c   1.000
_cell.angle_alpha   90.00
_cell.angle_beta   90.00
_cell.angle_gamma   90.00
#
_symmetry.space_group_name_H-M   'P 1'
#
loop_
_entity.id
_entity.type
_entity.pdbx_description
1 polymer ?
#
loop_
_entity_poly.entity_id
_entity_poly.type
_entity_poly.pdbx_seq_one_letter_code
_entity_poly.pdbx_strand_id
1 'polypeptide(L)'
;MSNLQKFIQQTYQKGIAECSNEELYIALLNYTKLASAQKSVNTGKKKLYYISAEFLIGKLLSNNLINLGLYDNVKKELADAGKDLIEVEEVELEPSLGNGGLGRLAACFLDSIATLGLNGDGVGLNYHFGLFQQVLKNNEQTTVPNFWLTEQNWLVKSSRSYQVPFANFTLTSTLYDIDVPGYKTATKNRLRLFDLDSVDASIIEDGIDFDKTDIARNLTLFLYPDDSNKQGELLRIFQQYFMVSNGAQLILDEAIEKGSNLHDLADYAVVQINDTHPSMVIPELIRLLTARGIELDEAISIVRNMTAYTNHTILAEALEKWPLEFLEEVVPHLVPIIKELDKRVKAEYADPAVQIIDENNRVHMAHMDIHYGYSVNGVAALHTDILKNSELKAFYDIYPEKFNNKTNGITFRRWLMHANPRLSNYIDSLIGRDWHHDASKLEDLLDFSDKADVKAELEKIKAHNKRKLARHLKEHQGVEINPESIFDIQIKRLHEYKRQQMNALYVIHKYLDIKAGNIPARPITVFFGGKAAPA
;
A
#
# COMPACT_ATOMS: atom_id res chain seq x y z
N MET A 1 -26.04 18.45 24.21
CA MET A 1 -25.09 18.68 23.11
C MET A 1 -24.06 17.56 23.15
N SER A 2 -23.92 16.82 22.07
CA SER A 2 -22.91 15.74 21.97
C SER A 2 -21.48 16.31 21.93
N ASN A 3 -20.47 15.42 22.02
CA ASN A 3 -19.07 15.85 21.89
C ASN A 3 -18.77 16.43 20.50
N LEU A 4 -19.34 15.83 19.45
CA LEU A 4 -19.17 16.33 18.08
C LEU A 4 -19.83 17.70 17.89
N GLN A 5 -21.07 17.88 18.37
CA GLN A 5 -21.74 19.19 18.29
C GLN A 5 -20.98 20.30 19.02
N LYS A 6 -20.45 19.99 20.23
CA LYS A 6 -19.59 20.93 20.96
C LYS A 6 -18.32 21.26 20.18
N PHE A 7 -17.67 20.26 19.59
CA PHE A 7 -16.47 20.45 18.80
C PHE A 7 -16.72 21.36 17.59
N ILE A 8 -17.77 21.11 16.82
CA ILE A 8 -18.16 21.93 15.66
C ILE A 8 -18.51 23.34 16.08
N GLN A 9 -19.30 23.49 17.16
CA GLN A 9 -19.65 24.81 17.68
C GLN A 9 -18.44 25.63 18.15
N GLN A 10 -17.46 24.97 18.75
CA GLN A 10 -16.20 25.63 19.17
C GLN A 10 -15.34 26.04 17.97
N THR A 11 -15.31 25.23 16.91
CA THR A 11 -14.46 25.44 15.73
C THR A 11 -15.03 26.52 14.81
N TYR A 12 -16.34 26.46 14.53
CA TYR A 12 -16.98 27.31 13.50
C TYR A 12 -18.00 28.32 14.04
N GLN A 13 -18.34 28.25 15.33
CA GLN A 13 -19.41 29.05 15.94
C GLN A 13 -20.79 28.85 15.26
N LYS A 14 -20.98 27.68 14.63
CA LYS A 14 -22.16 27.24 13.89
C LYS A 14 -22.69 25.91 14.41
N GLY A 15 -23.96 25.61 14.16
CA GLY A 15 -24.53 24.27 14.31
C GLY A 15 -24.20 23.37 13.12
N ILE A 16 -24.33 22.05 13.26
CA ILE A 16 -24.08 21.08 12.17
C ILE A 16 -24.90 21.42 10.92
N ALA A 17 -26.17 21.79 11.07
CA ALA A 17 -27.05 22.11 9.95
C ALA A 17 -26.60 23.32 9.13
N GLU A 18 -25.86 24.25 9.74
CA GLU A 18 -25.41 25.51 9.13
C GLU A 18 -24.05 25.37 8.43
N CYS A 19 -23.32 24.28 8.67
CA CYS A 19 -22.02 24.03 8.07
C CYS A 19 -22.15 23.52 6.63
N SER A 20 -21.18 23.87 5.77
CA SER A 20 -21.01 23.23 4.47
C SER A 20 -20.45 21.80 4.62
N ASN A 21 -20.49 20.99 3.55
CA ASN A 21 -19.89 19.66 3.58
C ASN A 21 -18.36 19.73 3.76
N GLU A 22 -17.69 20.75 3.23
CA GLU A 22 -16.26 21.02 3.41
C GLU A 22 -15.93 21.36 4.86
N GLU A 23 -16.71 22.26 5.50
CA GLU A 23 -16.56 22.59 6.92
C GLU A 23 -16.77 21.35 7.80
N LEU A 24 -17.77 20.53 7.49
CA LEU A 24 -18.04 19.27 8.20
C LEU A 24 -16.93 18.26 8.01
N TYR A 25 -16.41 18.11 6.78
CA TYR A 25 -15.28 17.22 6.53
C TYR A 25 -14.04 17.63 7.36
N ILE A 26 -13.65 18.89 7.34
CA ILE A 26 -12.50 19.40 8.11
C ILE A 26 -12.74 19.21 9.63
N ALA A 27 -13.94 19.48 10.10
CA ALA A 27 -14.29 19.23 11.51
C ALA A 27 -14.17 17.76 11.88
N LEU A 28 -14.71 16.87 11.04
CA LEU A 28 -14.65 15.41 11.29
C LEU A 28 -13.23 14.86 11.16
N LEU A 29 -12.43 15.34 10.21
CA LEU A 29 -11.00 15.02 10.10
C LEU A 29 -10.29 15.33 11.42
N ASN A 30 -10.41 16.56 11.94
CA ASN A 30 -9.74 16.98 13.16
C ASN A 30 -10.30 16.27 14.41
N TYR A 31 -11.62 16.09 14.49
CA TYR A 31 -12.26 15.32 15.56
C TYR A 31 -11.75 13.88 15.60
N THR A 32 -11.61 13.25 14.44
CA THR A 32 -11.12 11.88 14.30
C THR A 32 -9.63 11.79 14.64
N LYS A 33 -8.81 12.76 14.20
CA LYS A 33 -7.39 12.84 14.59
C LYS A 33 -7.22 13.00 16.10
N LEU A 34 -8.02 13.84 16.75
CA LEU A 34 -7.98 14.00 18.22
C LEU A 34 -8.40 12.71 18.94
N ALA A 35 -9.43 12.03 18.48
CA ALA A 35 -9.85 10.75 19.05
C ALA A 35 -8.76 9.67 18.89
N SER A 36 -8.09 9.64 17.74
CA SER A 36 -6.96 8.73 17.50
C SER A 36 -5.74 9.09 18.35
N ALA A 37 -5.45 10.39 18.54
CA ALA A 37 -4.33 10.85 19.34
C ALA A 37 -4.42 10.40 20.80
N GLN A 38 -5.63 10.19 21.33
CA GLN A 38 -5.85 9.69 22.69
C GLN A 38 -5.54 8.18 22.86
N LYS A 39 -5.39 7.43 21.76
CA LYS A 39 -5.03 6.02 21.81
C LYS A 39 -3.53 5.84 22.04
N SER A 40 -3.17 4.85 22.86
CA SER A 40 -1.79 4.44 23.07
C SER A 40 -1.23 3.77 21.81
N VAL A 41 0.04 3.98 21.53
CA VAL A 41 0.74 3.21 20.48
C VAL A 41 0.98 1.79 20.99
N ASN A 42 0.77 0.78 20.14
CA ASN A 42 1.12 -0.61 20.47
C ASN A 42 2.60 -0.71 20.83
N THR A 43 2.91 -1.43 21.88
CA THR A 43 4.26 -1.58 22.41
C THR A 43 4.64 -3.05 22.54
N GLY A 44 5.94 -3.33 22.56
CA GLY A 44 6.53 -4.64 22.74
C GLY A 44 8.03 -4.53 22.61
N LYS A 45 8.81 -5.54 23.07
CA LYS A 45 10.26 -5.55 22.90
C LYS A 45 10.59 -5.50 21.39
N LYS A 46 10.03 -6.43 20.61
CA LYS A 46 10.25 -6.51 19.16
C LYS A 46 9.20 -5.70 18.41
N LYS A 47 9.65 -4.96 17.40
CA LYS A 47 8.79 -4.15 16.53
C LYS A 47 8.95 -4.57 15.07
N LEU A 48 7.82 -4.67 14.37
CA LEU A 48 7.78 -4.87 12.93
C LEU A 48 7.86 -3.51 12.21
N TYR A 49 8.76 -3.41 11.25
CA TYR A 49 8.84 -2.31 10.29
C TYR A 49 8.48 -2.85 8.90
N TYR A 50 7.28 -2.50 8.44
CA TYR A 50 6.80 -2.89 7.12
C TYR A 50 7.21 -1.82 6.12
N ILE A 51 8.32 -2.05 5.39
CA ILE A 51 8.87 -1.07 4.44
C ILE A 51 8.29 -1.33 3.06
N SER A 52 7.65 -0.32 2.48
CA SER A 52 7.01 -0.41 1.18
C SER A 52 7.09 0.91 0.42
N ALA A 53 7.32 0.83 -0.89
CA ALA A 53 7.24 2.00 -1.77
C ALA A 53 5.81 2.56 -1.86
N GLU A 54 4.79 1.73 -1.57
CA GLU A 54 3.40 2.07 -1.74
C GLU A 54 2.55 1.73 -0.53
N PHE A 55 1.65 2.64 -0.17
CA PHE A 55 0.57 2.42 0.80
C PHE A 55 -0.73 3.00 0.26
N LEU A 56 -1.55 2.19 -0.42
CA LEU A 56 -2.87 2.61 -0.90
C LEU A 56 -3.87 2.58 0.26
N ILE A 57 -3.77 3.56 1.14
CA ILE A 57 -4.60 3.66 2.34
C ILE A 57 -6.06 4.05 2.03
N GLY A 58 -6.31 4.69 0.89
CA GLY A 58 -7.64 5.17 0.50
C GLY A 58 -8.12 6.35 1.34
N LYS A 59 -9.36 6.77 1.14
CA LYS A 59 -10.02 7.76 2.01
C LYS A 59 -10.07 7.21 3.44
N LEU A 60 -9.74 8.01 4.44
CA LEU A 60 -9.54 7.57 5.81
C LEU A 60 -10.66 7.94 6.77
N LEU A 61 -11.53 8.90 6.44
CA LEU A 61 -12.55 9.40 7.38
C LEU A 61 -13.45 8.26 7.86
N SER A 62 -14.15 7.58 6.96
CA SER A 62 -15.03 6.46 7.32
C SER A 62 -14.26 5.31 7.96
N ASN A 63 -13.09 4.97 7.41
CA ASN A 63 -12.25 3.89 7.94
C ASN A 63 -11.89 4.14 9.41
N ASN A 64 -11.44 5.34 9.71
CA ASN A 64 -11.02 5.69 11.06
C ASN A 64 -12.21 5.86 12.02
N LEU A 65 -13.31 6.45 11.56
CA LEU A 65 -14.56 6.51 12.35
C LEU A 65 -15.07 5.10 12.72
N ILE A 66 -15.02 4.15 11.78
CA ILE A 66 -15.40 2.74 12.03
C ILE A 66 -14.44 2.10 13.04
N ASN A 67 -13.14 2.24 12.84
CA ASN A 67 -12.13 1.65 13.72
C ASN A 67 -12.19 2.25 15.14
N LEU A 68 -12.49 3.54 15.25
CA LEU A 68 -12.68 4.22 16.52
C LEU A 68 -14.05 3.92 17.19
N GLY A 69 -14.98 3.27 16.48
CA GLY A 69 -16.34 3.00 16.95
C GLY A 69 -17.25 4.24 16.97
N LEU A 70 -16.93 5.27 16.19
CA LEU A 70 -17.62 6.56 16.15
C LEU A 70 -18.60 6.68 14.97
N TYR A 71 -18.47 5.82 13.94
CA TYR A 71 -19.17 5.95 12.67
C TYR A 71 -20.68 6.10 12.79
N ASP A 72 -21.33 5.17 13.52
CA ASP A 72 -22.80 5.16 13.63
C ASP A 72 -23.32 6.40 14.37
N ASN A 73 -22.62 6.85 15.40
CA ASN A 73 -22.98 8.05 16.16
C ASN A 73 -22.83 9.31 15.30
N VAL A 74 -21.70 9.46 14.59
CA VAL A 74 -21.46 10.60 13.69
C VAL A 74 -22.51 10.62 12.58
N LYS A 75 -22.77 9.48 11.95
CA LYS A 75 -23.78 9.35 10.89
C LYS A 75 -25.16 9.76 11.40
N LYS A 76 -25.55 9.33 12.59
CA LYS A 76 -26.82 9.70 13.19
C LYS A 76 -26.91 11.19 13.51
N GLU A 77 -25.87 11.78 14.11
CA GLU A 77 -25.86 13.21 14.46
C GLU A 77 -25.93 14.12 13.21
N LEU A 78 -25.26 13.74 12.13
CA LEU A 78 -25.36 14.44 10.84
C LEU A 78 -26.77 14.31 10.27
N ALA A 79 -27.34 13.12 10.24
CA ALA A 79 -28.68 12.87 9.73
C ALA A 79 -29.77 13.63 10.53
N ASP A 80 -29.66 13.66 11.86
CA ASP A 80 -30.56 14.44 12.75
C ASP A 80 -30.50 15.96 12.45
N ALA A 81 -29.39 16.45 11.86
CA ALA A 81 -29.19 17.83 11.42
C ALA A 81 -29.45 18.03 9.90
N GLY A 82 -29.98 17.03 9.20
CA GLY A 82 -30.29 17.10 7.78
C GLY A 82 -29.07 17.00 6.86
N LYS A 83 -27.96 16.42 7.32
CA LYS A 83 -26.73 16.20 6.55
C LYS A 83 -26.51 14.71 6.30
N ASP A 84 -25.90 14.37 5.15
CA ASP A 84 -25.51 12.99 4.84
C ASP A 84 -23.99 12.83 4.99
N LEU A 85 -23.57 11.87 5.83
CA LEU A 85 -22.16 11.56 6.03
C LEU A 85 -21.49 11.13 4.71
N ILE A 86 -22.20 10.45 3.81
CA ILE A 86 -21.65 10.01 2.52
C ILE A 86 -21.28 11.23 1.66
N GLU A 87 -22.13 12.28 1.64
CA GLU A 87 -21.82 13.51 0.91
C GLU A 87 -20.63 14.27 1.53
N VAL A 88 -20.48 14.22 2.85
CA VAL A 88 -19.32 14.80 3.54
C VAL A 88 -18.04 14.02 3.23
N GLU A 89 -18.10 12.69 3.18
CA GLU A 89 -16.97 11.82 2.80
C GLU A 89 -16.51 12.03 1.35
N GLU A 90 -17.39 12.45 0.44
CA GLU A 90 -17.02 12.76 -0.94
C GLU A 90 -16.07 13.95 -1.06
N VAL A 91 -16.06 14.86 -0.07
CA VAL A 91 -15.14 16.00 -0.03
C VAL A 91 -13.68 15.56 0.20
N GLU A 92 -13.48 14.40 0.87
CA GLU A 92 -12.13 13.90 1.17
C GLU A 92 -11.36 13.60 -0.11
N LEU A 93 -10.19 14.22 -0.25
CA LEU A 93 -9.23 13.86 -1.28
C LEU A 93 -8.49 12.58 -0.86
N GLU A 94 -8.50 11.57 -1.72
CA GLU A 94 -7.83 10.30 -1.44
C GLU A 94 -6.31 10.50 -1.42
N PRO A 95 -5.63 10.11 -0.31
CA PRO A 95 -4.18 10.14 -0.26
C PRO A 95 -3.55 9.32 -1.38
N SER A 96 -2.70 9.95 -2.20
CA SER A 96 -2.09 9.32 -3.37
C SER A 96 -0.72 8.73 -3.02
N LEU A 97 -0.71 7.75 -2.09
CA LEU A 97 0.49 7.12 -1.54
C LEU A 97 0.72 5.70 -2.05
N GLY A 98 -0.08 5.25 -2.99
CA GLY A 98 0.03 3.90 -3.54
C GLY A 98 -0.98 3.63 -4.65
N ASN A 99 -0.81 2.49 -5.32
CA ASN A 99 -1.67 2.06 -6.42
C ASN A 99 -1.74 0.54 -6.51
N GLY A 100 -2.90 0.00 -6.88
CA GLY A 100 -3.08 -1.42 -7.16
C GLY A 100 -2.86 -2.35 -5.96
N GLY A 101 -2.46 -3.59 -6.25
CA GLY A 101 -2.41 -4.68 -5.27
C GLY A 101 -1.33 -4.50 -4.20
N LEU A 102 -0.11 -4.15 -4.57
CA LEU A 102 1.00 -3.99 -3.64
C LEU A 102 0.69 -2.94 -2.56
N GLY A 103 0.24 -1.75 -2.99
CA GLY A 103 -0.12 -0.67 -2.07
C GLY A 103 -1.34 -1.00 -1.21
N ARG A 104 -2.37 -1.68 -1.77
CA ARG A 104 -3.56 -2.04 -1.00
C ARG A 104 -3.26 -3.14 0.04
N LEU A 105 -2.43 -4.11 -0.30
CA LEU A 105 -2.00 -5.14 0.65
C LEU A 105 -1.24 -4.52 1.83
N ALA A 106 -0.28 -3.64 1.56
CA ALA A 106 0.44 -2.92 2.60
C ALA A 106 -0.52 -2.21 3.57
N ALA A 107 -1.52 -1.49 3.04
CA ALA A 107 -2.53 -0.81 3.85
C ALA A 107 -3.41 -1.78 4.66
N CYS A 108 -3.81 -2.93 4.09
CA CYS A 108 -4.58 -3.95 4.81
C CYS A 108 -3.76 -4.61 5.92
N PHE A 109 -2.47 -4.87 5.70
CA PHE A 109 -1.60 -5.39 6.75
C PHE A 109 -1.43 -4.42 7.90
N LEU A 110 -1.25 -3.11 7.63
CA LEU A 110 -1.17 -2.10 8.69
C LEU A 110 -2.43 -2.08 9.56
N ASP A 111 -3.61 -2.13 8.94
CA ASP A 111 -4.88 -2.19 9.66
C ASP A 111 -4.99 -3.47 10.52
N SER A 112 -4.58 -4.61 9.97
CA SER A 112 -4.61 -5.89 10.68
C SER A 112 -3.61 -5.92 11.84
N ILE A 113 -2.38 -5.43 11.65
CA ILE A 113 -1.36 -5.34 12.69
C ILE A 113 -1.85 -4.47 13.86
N ALA A 114 -2.46 -3.32 13.55
CA ALA A 114 -3.03 -2.43 14.57
C ALA A 114 -4.22 -3.07 15.29
N THR A 115 -5.12 -3.74 14.56
CA THR A 115 -6.32 -4.40 15.11
C THR A 115 -5.97 -5.58 16.01
N LEU A 116 -4.90 -6.31 15.68
CA LEU A 116 -4.38 -7.42 16.50
C LEU A 116 -3.56 -6.94 17.71
N GLY A 117 -3.34 -5.64 17.87
CA GLY A 117 -2.55 -5.08 18.96
C GLY A 117 -1.05 -5.38 18.85
N LEU A 118 -0.56 -5.70 17.65
CA LEU A 118 0.84 -5.99 17.40
C LEU A 118 1.67 -4.71 17.26
N ASN A 119 2.89 -4.71 17.80
CA ASN A 119 3.81 -3.60 17.69
C ASN A 119 4.44 -3.56 16.29
N GLY A 120 3.93 -2.69 15.41
CA GLY A 120 4.44 -2.57 14.05
C GLY A 120 3.98 -1.32 13.33
N ASP A 121 4.89 -0.72 12.57
CA ASP A 121 4.65 0.49 11.77
C ASP A 121 4.90 0.21 10.28
N GLY A 122 4.20 0.95 9.42
CA GLY A 122 4.57 1.09 8.02
C GLY A 122 5.64 2.15 7.83
N VAL A 123 6.54 1.96 6.87
CA VAL A 123 7.59 2.92 6.51
C VAL A 123 7.61 3.12 5.02
N GLY A 124 7.52 4.36 4.56
CA GLY A 124 7.49 4.74 3.14
C GLY A 124 7.82 6.20 2.91
N LEU A 125 7.45 6.72 1.75
CA LEU A 125 7.64 8.10 1.35
C LEU A 125 6.32 8.86 1.27
N ASN A 126 6.36 10.17 1.54
CA ASN A 126 5.23 11.06 1.38
C ASN A 126 5.27 11.68 -0.03
N TYR A 127 4.59 11.06 -0.99
CA TYR A 127 4.53 11.59 -2.35
C TYR A 127 3.54 12.74 -2.45
N HIS A 128 3.98 13.89 -2.98
CA HIS A 128 3.16 15.09 -3.09
C HIS A 128 2.00 14.93 -4.08
N PHE A 129 2.23 14.21 -5.19
CA PHE A 129 1.24 13.97 -6.24
C PHE A 129 0.96 12.49 -6.49
N GLY A 130 1.61 11.60 -5.74
CA GLY A 130 1.45 10.16 -5.87
C GLY A 130 1.76 9.65 -7.27
N LEU A 131 0.90 8.79 -7.83
CA LEU A 131 1.13 8.27 -9.18
C LEU A 131 0.85 9.36 -10.24
N PHE A 132 -0.35 9.80 -10.36
CA PHE A 132 -0.89 10.92 -11.17
C PHE A 132 -2.42 10.86 -11.14
N GLN A 133 -3.07 11.94 -11.56
CA GLN A 133 -4.49 11.91 -11.90
C GLN A 133 -4.65 11.67 -13.40
N GLN A 134 -5.49 10.67 -13.76
CA GLN A 134 -5.87 10.41 -15.14
C GLN A 134 -6.97 11.37 -15.54
N VAL A 135 -6.79 12.05 -16.68
CA VAL A 135 -7.80 12.87 -17.32
C VAL A 135 -8.00 12.35 -18.75
N LEU A 136 -9.26 12.23 -19.18
CA LEU A 136 -9.60 11.85 -20.55
C LEU A 136 -9.90 13.14 -21.34
N LYS A 137 -9.11 13.40 -22.38
CA LYS A 137 -9.26 14.54 -23.26
C LYS A 137 -9.30 14.05 -24.71
N ASN A 138 -10.38 14.35 -25.43
CA ASN A 138 -10.57 13.89 -26.81
C ASN A 138 -10.49 12.37 -26.99
N ASN A 139 -10.97 11.59 -26.02
CA ASN A 139 -10.88 10.12 -25.93
C ASN A 139 -9.45 9.58 -25.76
N GLU A 140 -8.48 10.41 -25.41
CA GLU A 140 -7.11 10.02 -25.09
C GLU A 140 -6.85 10.21 -23.60
N GLN A 141 -6.09 9.31 -23.00
CA GLN A 141 -5.62 9.48 -21.63
C GLN A 141 -4.57 10.57 -21.58
N THR A 142 -4.75 11.55 -20.70
CA THR A 142 -3.71 12.50 -20.29
C THR A 142 -3.45 12.41 -18.80
N THR A 143 -2.29 12.85 -18.36
CA THR A 143 -1.84 12.78 -16.98
C THR A 143 -1.62 14.18 -16.42
N VAL A 144 -2.06 14.39 -15.19
CA VAL A 144 -1.82 15.63 -14.45
C VAL A 144 -1.45 15.31 -13.00
N PRO A 145 -0.78 16.21 -12.27
CA PRO A 145 -0.49 16.00 -10.85
C PRO A 145 -1.78 15.77 -10.04
N ASN A 146 -1.74 14.83 -9.11
CA ASN A 146 -2.85 14.55 -8.21
C ASN A 146 -2.71 15.39 -6.92
N PHE A 147 -3.36 16.52 -6.84
CA PHE A 147 -3.31 17.48 -5.72
C PHE A 147 -4.14 16.98 -4.54
N TRP A 148 -3.64 15.99 -3.79
CA TRP A 148 -4.32 15.45 -2.61
C TRP A 148 -3.87 16.08 -1.29
N LEU A 149 -2.63 16.62 -1.23
CA LEU A 149 -2.07 17.29 -0.06
C LEU A 149 -2.67 18.71 0.05
N THR A 150 -3.60 18.85 0.97
CA THR A 150 -4.17 20.15 1.36
C THR A 150 -3.59 20.60 2.71
N GLU A 151 -3.84 21.84 3.10
CA GLU A 151 -3.43 22.35 4.41
C GLU A 151 -4.00 21.51 5.56
N GLN A 152 -5.24 21.06 5.44
CA GLN A 152 -5.89 20.16 6.39
C GLN A 152 -5.87 18.75 5.84
N ASN A 153 -5.03 17.88 6.40
CA ASN A 153 -4.84 16.51 5.95
C ASN A 153 -4.56 15.56 7.13
N TRP A 154 -4.37 14.28 6.85
CA TRP A 154 -4.13 13.25 7.87
C TRP A 154 -2.71 13.24 8.44
N LEU A 155 -1.74 13.90 7.81
CA LEU A 155 -0.34 13.90 8.23
C LEU A 155 -0.16 14.67 9.54
N VAL A 156 0.76 14.18 10.35
CA VAL A 156 1.25 14.84 11.57
C VAL A 156 2.76 14.92 11.51
N LYS A 157 3.32 16.12 11.45
CA LYS A 157 4.77 16.32 11.41
C LYS A 157 5.41 15.81 12.71
N SER A 158 6.43 14.96 12.58
CA SER A 158 7.26 14.46 13.69
C SER A 158 8.45 15.37 13.92
N SER A 159 9.04 15.30 15.12
CA SER A 159 10.32 15.95 15.41
C SER A 159 11.53 15.18 14.89
N ARG A 160 11.36 13.95 14.39
CA ARG A 160 12.47 13.14 13.86
C ARG A 160 12.87 13.60 12.47
N SER A 161 14.17 13.63 12.25
CA SER A 161 14.80 14.02 10.99
C SER A 161 16.11 13.26 10.85
N TYR A 162 16.46 12.87 9.64
CA TYR A 162 17.68 12.11 9.36
C TYR A 162 18.45 12.70 8.20
N GLN A 163 19.77 12.50 8.24
CA GLN A 163 20.67 12.81 7.13
C GLN A 163 20.83 11.57 6.26
N VAL A 164 20.52 11.68 4.98
CA VAL A 164 20.66 10.61 4.00
C VAL A 164 21.79 10.98 3.02
N PRO A 165 22.94 10.29 3.09
CA PRO A 165 24.07 10.56 2.23
C PRO A 165 23.87 9.90 0.85
N PHE A 166 24.18 10.64 -0.19
CA PHE A 166 24.35 10.15 -1.58
C PHE A 166 25.80 10.36 -2.01
N ALA A 167 26.14 10.00 -3.24
CA ALA A 167 27.51 10.10 -3.75
C ALA A 167 28.15 11.49 -3.56
N ASN A 168 27.42 12.56 -3.89
CA ASN A 168 27.96 13.91 -3.96
C ASN A 168 27.24 14.92 -3.05
N PHE A 169 26.19 14.51 -2.37
CA PHE A 169 25.39 15.39 -1.50
C PHE A 169 24.70 14.59 -0.40
N THR A 170 24.13 15.31 0.56
CA THR A 170 23.32 14.74 1.64
C THR A 170 22.00 15.48 1.70
N LEU A 171 20.90 14.74 1.87
CA LEU A 171 19.58 15.32 2.05
C LEU A 171 19.11 15.14 3.49
N THR A 172 18.43 16.15 4.00
CA THR A 172 17.80 16.11 5.33
C THR A 172 16.34 15.74 5.18
N SER A 173 15.91 14.64 5.79
CA SER A 173 14.52 14.21 5.74
C SER A 173 13.66 14.87 6.81
N THR A 174 12.36 14.95 6.53
CA THR A 174 11.30 15.25 7.49
C THR A 174 10.39 14.04 7.59
N LEU A 175 9.99 13.66 8.81
CA LEU A 175 9.08 12.55 9.04
C LEU A 175 7.66 13.05 9.31
N TYR A 176 6.69 12.45 8.61
CA TYR A 176 5.26 12.61 8.87
C TYR A 176 4.64 11.29 9.26
N ASP A 177 3.73 11.33 10.24
CA ASP A 177 3.01 10.17 10.71
C ASP A 177 1.53 10.26 10.30
N ILE A 178 0.94 9.11 9.91
CA ILE A 178 -0.50 8.92 9.85
C ILE A 178 -0.86 7.85 10.88
N ASP A 179 -1.80 8.16 11.78
CA ASP A 179 -2.28 7.20 12.76
C ASP A 179 -3.09 6.07 12.09
N VAL A 180 -2.84 4.85 12.52
CA VAL A 180 -3.56 3.64 12.12
C VAL A 180 -4.25 3.06 13.35
N PRO A 181 -5.47 3.51 13.69
CA PRO A 181 -6.19 2.98 14.85
C PRO A 181 -6.66 1.55 14.60
N GLY A 182 -6.47 0.67 15.59
CA GLY A 182 -7.02 -0.67 15.55
C GLY A 182 -8.56 -0.66 15.69
N TYR A 183 -9.23 -1.66 15.09
CA TYR A 183 -10.69 -1.76 15.12
C TYR A 183 -11.22 -1.97 16.53
N LYS A 184 -11.88 -0.95 17.08
CA LYS A 184 -12.46 -0.93 18.43
C LYS A 184 -11.47 -1.34 19.53
N THR A 185 -10.17 -1.08 19.34
CA THR A 185 -9.12 -1.29 20.33
C THR A 185 -8.78 0.00 21.06
N ALA A 186 -8.06 -0.09 22.18
CA ALA A 186 -7.52 1.07 22.90
C ALA A 186 -6.21 1.59 22.28
N THR A 187 -5.71 0.95 21.24
CA THR A 187 -4.37 1.17 20.70
C THR A 187 -4.38 1.52 19.22
N LYS A 188 -3.23 1.99 18.74
CA LYS A 188 -2.95 2.34 17.34
C LYS A 188 -1.52 1.99 16.97
N ASN A 189 -1.24 1.96 15.68
CA ASN A 189 0.10 1.99 15.08
C ASN A 189 0.25 3.24 14.22
N ARG A 190 1.32 3.36 13.45
CA ARG A 190 1.60 4.49 12.57
C ARG A 190 2.04 4.04 11.19
N LEU A 191 1.70 4.85 10.21
CA LEU A 191 2.36 4.88 8.92
C LEU A 191 3.35 6.05 8.94
N ARG A 192 4.65 5.72 8.80
CA ARG A 192 5.79 6.63 8.91
C ARG A 192 6.25 7.00 7.50
N LEU A 193 6.06 8.25 7.11
CA LEU A 193 6.30 8.74 5.76
C LEU A 193 7.40 9.80 5.77
N PHE A 194 8.49 9.50 5.07
CA PHE A 194 9.60 10.44 4.92
C PHE A 194 9.42 11.33 3.71
N ASP A 195 9.84 12.59 3.85
CA ASP A 195 9.71 13.65 2.86
C ASP A 195 10.91 14.60 2.91
N LEU A 196 10.96 15.55 1.99
CA LEU A 196 11.93 16.64 1.97
C LEU A 196 11.20 17.98 2.02
N ASP A 197 11.65 18.89 2.90
CA ASP A 197 11.13 20.25 2.94
C ASP A 197 11.54 21.09 1.69
N SER A 198 12.49 20.60 0.88
CA SER A 198 12.99 21.24 -0.35
C SER A 198 12.22 20.89 -1.62
N VAL A 199 11.26 19.95 -1.54
CA VAL A 199 10.46 19.55 -2.71
C VAL A 199 9.66 20.74 -3.24
N ASP A 200 9.70 20.92 -4.55
CA ASP A 200 9.11 22.09 -5.21
C ASP A 200 8.30 21.69 -6.45
N ALA A 201 6.99 21.81 -6.34
CA ALA A 201 6.06 21.52 -7.43
C ALA A 201 6.19 22.46 -8.63
N SER A 202 6.83 23.63 -8.47
CA SER A 202 6.99 24.61 -9.56
C SER A 202 7.90 24.14 -10.68
N ILE A 203 8.66 23.05 -10.48
CA ILE A 203 9.50 22.45 -11.52
C ILE A 203 8.74 21.55 -12.50
N ILE A 204 7.47 21.30 -12.28
CA ILE A 204 6.64 20.53 -13.21
C ILE A 204 6.31 21.42 -14.40
N GLU A 205 6.69 20.98 -15.60
CA GLU A 205 6.57 21.80 -16.83
C GLU A 205 5.26 21.50 -17.56
N ASP A 206 5.08 20.28 -18.06
CA ASP A 206 3.88 19.85 -18.80
C ASP A 206 3.38 18.50 -18.24
N GLY A 207 2.09 18.41 -18.00
CA GLY A 207 1.49 17.21 -17.45
C GLY A 207 2.13 16.80 -16.12
N ILE A 208 3.03 15.80 -16.16
CA ILE A 208 3.80 15.30 -15.02
C ILE A 208 5.31 15.27 -15.27
N ASP A 209 5.78 15.95 -16.32
CA ASP A 209 7.20 16.04 -16.66
C ASP A 209 7.93 17.07 -15.82
N PHE A 210 9.19 16.76 -15.49
CA PHE A 210 10.09 17.61 -14.71
C PHE A 210 11.55 17.19 -14.91
N ASP A 211 12.50 18.05 -14.55
CA ASP A 211 13.92 17.71 -14.53
C ASP A 211 14.21 16.63 -13.49
N LYS A 212 14.54 15.42 -13.94
CA LYS A 212 14.81 14.26 -13.09
C LYS A 212 16.18 14.31 -12.40
N THR A 213 17.02 15.29 -12.73
CA THR A 213 18.37 15.44 -12.13
C THR A 213 18.38 16.33 -10.89
N ASP A 214 17.37 17.16 -10.69
CA ASP A 214 17.24 18.03 -9.53
C ASP A 214 16.61 17.29 -8.33
N ILE A 215 17.39 16.33 -7.78
CA ILE A 215 16.94 15.39 -6.75
C ILE A 215 16.38 16.10 -5.51
N ALA A 216 17.00 17.21 -5.09
CA ALA A 216 16.56 17.94 -3.91
C ALA A 216 15.14 18.52 -4.05
N ARG A 217 14.70 18.80 -5.28
CA ARG A 217 13.39 19.38 -5.55
C ARG A 217 12.37 18.38 -6.07
N ASN A 218 12.78 17.20 -6.57
CA ASN A 218 11.87 16.26 -7.21
C ASN A 218 11.66 14.94 -6.48
N LEU A 219 12.49 14.59 -5.48
CA LEU A 219 12.60 13.22 -4.95
C LEU A 219 11.26 12.62 -4.48
N THR A 220 10.41 13.40 -3.84
CA THR A 220 9.10 12.95 -3.32
C THR A 220 7.90 13.56 -4.07
N LEU A 221 8.09 14.08 -5.30
CA LEU A 221 6.97 14.58 -6.10
C LEU A 221 6.03 13.45 -6.51
N PHE A 222 6.55 12.44 -7.20
CA PHE A 222 5.75 11.36 -7.79
C PHE A 222 6.21 9.98 -7.36
N LEU A 223 5.23 9.10 -7.14
CA LEU A 223 5.43 7.65 -7.09
C LEU A 223 5.61 7.14 -8.53
N TYR A 224 6.65 6.36 -8.78
CA TYR A 224 7.00 5.83 -10.11
C TYR A 224 7.08 6.91 -11.20
N PRO A 225 8.05 7.83 -11.10
CA PRO A 225 8.32 8.75 -12.20
C PRO A 225 8.69 7.96 -13.46
N ASP A 226 8.53 8.58 -14.64
CA ASP A 226 8.93 7.97 -15.91
C ASP A 226 10.40 7.54 -15.86
N ASP A 227 10.65 6.24 -16.05
CA ASP A 227 11.95 5.58 -16.02
C ASP A 227 12.36 5.01 -17.38
N SER A 228 11.80 5.55 -18.46
CA SER A 228 12.14 5.18 -19.83
C SER A 228 13.56 5.58 -20.25
N ASN A 229 14.27 6.36 -19.42
CA ASN A 229 15.64 6.80 -19.64
C ASN A 229 16.48 6.67 -18.36
N LYS A 230 17.81 6.80 -18.51
CA LYS A 230 18.77 6.67 -17.41
C LYS A 230 18.45 7.58 -16.22
N GLN A 231 18.07 8.84 -16.44
CA GLN A 231 17.78 9.79 -15.35
C GLN A 231 16.57 9.34 -14.54
N GLY A 232 15.54 8.80 -15.18
CA GLY A 232 14.39 8.23 -14.51
C GLY A 232 14.73 6.97 -13.71
N GLU A 233 15.56 6.09 -14.26
CA GLU A 233 16.05 4.91 -13.54
C GLU A 233 16.88 5.30 -12.31
N LEU A 234 17.78 6.29 -12.45
CA LEU A 234 18.56 6.83 -11.33
C LEU A 234 17.65 7.45 -10.26
N LEU A 235 16.63 8.22 -10.65
CA LEU A 235 15.67 8.81 -9.70
C LEU A 235 14.95 7.73 -8.89
N ARG A 236 14.59 6.59 -9.48
CA ARG A 236 14.03 5.45 -8.73
C ARG A 236 15.01 4.92 -7.69
N ILE A 237 16.30 4.81 -8.01
CA ILE A 237 17.31 4.38 -7.04
C ILE A 237 17.43 5.41 -5.91
N PHE A 238 17.44 6.72 -6.24
CA PHE A 238 17.42 7.80 -5.24
C PHE A 238 16.24 7.67 -4.28
N GLN A 239 15.02 7.45 -4.80
CA GLN A 239 13.81 7.28 -4.00
C GLN A 239 13.90 6.04 -3.10
N GLN A 240 14.30 4.90 -3.65
CA GLN A 240 14.42 3.65 -2.89
C GLN A 240 15.46 3.79 -1.77
N TYR A 241 16.63 4.35 -2.06
CA TYR A 241 17.65 4.53 -1.04
C TYR A 241 17.24 5.55 0.02
N PHE A 242 16.62 6.67 -0.36
CA PHE A 242 16.09 7.64 0.59
C PHE A 242 15.10 6.99 1.56
N MET A 243 14.19 6.16 1.06
CA MET A 243 13.23 5.43 1.87
C MET A 243 13.92 4.48 2.86
N VAL A 244 14.83 3.64 2.39
CA VAL A 244 15.44 2.61 3.24
C VAL A 244 16.48 3.16 4.20
N SER A 245 17.22 4.20 3.85
CA SER A 245 18.19 4.84 4.75
C SER A 245 17.48 5.51 5.93
N ASN A 246 16.40 6.23 5.66
CA ASN A 246 15.55 6.79 6.71
C ASN A 246 14.94 5.69 7.59
N GLY A 247 14.40 4.63 6.98
CA GLY A 247 13.84 3.49 7.70
C GLY A 247 14.87 2.79 8.58
N ALA A 248 16.07 2.54 8.06
CA ALA A 248 17.15 1.91 8.80
C ALA A 248 17.60 2.76 10.01
N GLN A 249 17.77 4.07 9.82
CA GLN A 249 18.12 5.00 10.93
C GLN A 249 17.02 5.01 12.00
N LEU A 250 15.74 5.07 11.60
CA LEU A 250 14.59 4.99 12.52
C LEU A 250 14.62 3.69 13.34
N ILE A 251 14.89 2.55 12.68
CA ILE A 251 14.97 1.23 13.34
C ILE A 251 16.04 1.22 14.41
N LEU A 252 17.23 1.70 14.09
CA LEU A 252 18.35 1.73 15.05
C LEU A 252 18.04 2.65 16.24
N ASP A 253 17.52 3.85 15.99
CA ASP A 253 17.19 4.81 17.05
C ASP A 253 16.11 4.24 17.98
N GLU A 254 15.02 3.71 17.43
CA GLU A 254 13.94 3.15 18.25
C GLU A 254 14.38 1.89 19.01
N ALA A 255 15.29 1.08 18.46
CA ALA A 255 15.86 -0.05 19.17
C ALA A 255 16.75 0.40 20.35
N ILE A 256 17.61 1.39 20.13
CA ILE A 256 18.46 1.99 21.20
C ILE A 256 17.59 2.59 22.30
N GLU A 257 16.56 3.35 21.96
CA GLU A 257 15.60 3.93 22.91
C GLU A 257 14.92 2.86 23.78
N LYS A 258 14.78 1.64 23.27
CA LYS A 258 14.24 0.48 23.99
C LYS A 258 15.29 -0.32 24.78
N GLY A 259 16.56 0.06 24.70
CA GLY A 259 17.66 -0.55 25.43
C GLY A 259 18.49 -1.57 24.66
N SER A 260 18.37 -1.64 23.32
CA SER A 260 19.26 -2.44 22.48
C SER A 260 20.67 -1.85 22.51
N ASN A 261 21.67 -2.73 22.57
CA ASN A 261 23.07 -2.38 22.34
C ASN A 261 23.51 -2.58 20.89
N LEU A 262 22.56 -2.85 19.99
CA LEU A 262 22.64 -3.18 18.57
C LEU A 262 23.22 -4.57 18.25
N HIS A 263 24.00 -5.20 19.11
CA HIS A 263 24.39 -6.61 18.95
C HIS A 263 23.18 -7.56 19.04
N ASP A 264 22.16 -7.14 19.77
CA ASP A 264 20.88 -7.85 19.94
C ASP A 264 19.73 -7.25 19.09
N LEU A 265 20.04 -6.46 18.06
CA LEU A 265 19.05 -5.74 17.27
C LEU A 265 17.92 -6.63 16.73
N ALA A 266 18.23 -7.87 16.33
CA ALA A 266 17.24 -8.83 15.84
C ALA A 266 16.19 -9.24 16.90
N ASP A 267 16.45 -8.98 18.19
CA ASP A 267 15.47 -9.15 19.27
C ASP A 267 14.50 -7.96 19.38
N TYR A 268 14.88 -6.81 18.86
CA TYR A 268 14.13 -5.55 18.95
C TYR A 268 13.40 -5.17 17.67
N ALA A 269 13.89 -5.63 16.53
CA ALA A 269 13.32 -5.25 15.24
C ALA A 269 13.19 -6.44 14.28
N VAL A 270 12.17 -6.39 13.45
CA VAL A 270 12.03 -7.20 12.25
C VAL A 270 11.59 -6.29 11.10
N VAL A 271 12.20 -6.48 9.94
CA VAL A 271 11.92 -5.72 8.71
C VAL A 271 11.21 -6.62 7.72
N GLN A 272 10.01 -6.22 7.29
CA GLN A 272 9.35 -6.83 6.15
C GLN A 272 9.63 -6.01 4.90
N ILE A 273 10.35 -6.61 3.96
CA ILE A 273 10.68 -6.05 2.66
C ILE A 273 9.52 -6.35 1.71
N ASN A 274 8.73 -5.32 1.36
CA ASN A 274 7.57 -5.47 0.50
C ASN A 274 7.95 -5.27 -0.97
N ASP A 275 8.08 -6.38 -1.72
CA ASP A 275 8.72 -6.46 -3.02
C ASP A 275 10.21 -6.05 -2.97
N THR A 276 10.84 -5.74 -4.11
CA THR A 276 12.27 -5.44 -4.20
C THR A 276 12.62 -3.97 -3.97
N HIS A 277 11.64 -3.09 -3.94
CA HIS A 277 11.89 -1.65 -3.77
C HIS A 277 12.67 -1.30 -2.49
N PRO A 278 12.44 -1.97 -1.32
CA PRO A 278 13.21 -1.72 -0.12
C PRO A 278 14.47 -2.58 0.04
N SER A 279 14.89 -3.38 -0.91
CA SER A 279 16.00 -4.36 -0.77
C SER A 279 17.31 -3.75 -0.29
N MET A 280 17.60 -2.49 -0.64
CA MET A 280 18.79 -1.78 -0.17
C MET A 280 18.82 -1.58 1.35
N VAL A 281 17.74 -1.87 2.08
CA VAL A 281 17.76 -1.84 3.56
C VAL A 281 18.77 -2.84 4.13
N ILE A 282 19.04 -3.95 3.43
CA ILE A 282 20.01 -4.96 3.84
C ILE A 282 21.43 -4.38 3.90
N PRO A 283 22.02 -3.91 2.79
CA PRO A 283 23.36 -3.31 2.84
C PRO A 283 23.40 -2.03 3.65
N GLU A 284 22.31 -1.25 3.74
CA GLU A 284 22.27 -0.02 4.54
C GLU A 284 22.32 -0.32 6.05
N LEU A 285 21.55 -1.29 6.53
CA LEU A 285 21.64 -1.73 7.94
C LEU A 285 23.04 -2.25 8.27
N ILE A 286 23.64 -3.07 7.39
CA ILE A 286 25.01 -3.55 7.58
C ILE A 286 25.98 -2.38 7.67
N ARG A 287 25.89 -1.39 6.76
CA ARG A 287 26.71 -0.18 6.77
C ARG A 287 26.57 0.61 8.08
N LEU A 288 25.33 0.81 8.51
CA LEU A 288 25.04 1.58 9.73
C LEU A 288 25.51 0.87 11.00
N LEU A 289 25.42 -0.46 11.06
CA LEU A 289 25.92 -1.27 12.16
C LEU A 289 27.46 -1.25 12.21
N THR A 290 28.13 -1.43 11.07
CA THR A 290 29.59 -1.39 10.99
C THR A 290 30.14 0.00 11.31
N ALA A 291 29.48 1.07 10.89
CA ALA A 291 29.82 2.43 11.26
C ALA A 291 29.70 2.72 12.79
N ARG A 292 28.95 1.86 13.51
CA ARG A 292 28.82 1.89 14.97
C ARG A 292 29.74 0.90 15.71
N GLY A 293 30.70 0.32 14.99
CA GLY A 293 31.73 -0.56 15.56
C GLY A 293 31.36 -2.03 15.68
N ILE A 294 30.25 -2.47 15.08
CA ILE A 294 29.90 -3.90 14.98
C ILE A 294 30.70 -4.51 13.83
N GLU A 295 31.36 -5.63 14.09
CA GLU A 295 32.14 -6.36 13.08
C GLU A 295 31.26 -6.78 11.90
N LEU A 296 31.81 -6.78 10.67
CA LEU A 296 31.05 -7.02 9.45
C LEU A 296 30.30 -8.36 9.46
N ASP A 297 30.94 -9.42 9.92
CA ASP A 297 30.33 -10.76 9.98
C ASP A 297 29.14 -10.80 10.94
N GLU A 298 29.27 -10.13 12.08
CA GLU A 298 28.18 -9.99 13.03
C GLU A 298 27.06 -9.13 12.48
N ALA A 299 27.36 -8.00 11.85
CA ALA A 299 26.36 -7.13 11.22
C ALA A 299 25.55 -7.87 10.15
N ILE A 300 26.21 -8.67 9.31
CA ILE A 300 25.55 -9.53 8.30
C ILE A 300 24.63 -10.55 8.99
N SER A 301 25.09 -11.18 10.07
CA SER A 301 24.30 -12.15 10.83
C SER A 301 23.07 -11.52 11.47
N ILE A 302 23.21 -10.35 12.08
CA ILE A 302 22.10 -9.58 12.67
C ILE A 302 21.04 -9.28 11.60
N VAL A 303 21.44 -8.71 10.47
CA VAL A 303 20.53 -8.33 9.39
C VAL A 303 19.82 -9.54 8.79
N ARG A 304 20.55 -10.64 8.57
CA ARG A 304 19.98 -11.91 8.09
C ARG A 304 18.89 -12.47 9.01
N ASN A 305 19.00 -12.26 10.32
CA ASN A 305 18.03 -12.75 11.29
C ASN A 305 16.85 -11.80 11.56
N MET A 306 16.84 -10.62 10.94
CA MET A 306 15.79 -9.64 11.16
C MET A 306 15.05 -9.20 9.89
N THR A 307 15.44 -9.65 8.70
CA THR A 307 14.81 -9.27 7.43
C THR A 307 14.02 -10.41 6.83
N ALA A 308 12.85 -10.11 6.30
CA ALA A 308 11.97 -11.03 5.59
C ALA A 308 11.48 -10.38 4.30
N TYR A 309 11.34 -11.18 3.23
CA TYR A 309 11.02 -10.70 1.89
C TYR A 309 9.67 -11.25 1.41
N THR A 310 8.81 -10.37 0.90
CA THR A 310 7.59 -10.75 0.19
C THR A 310 7.78 -10.53 -1.31
N ASN A 311 7.66 -11.61 -2.10
CA ASN A 311 7.66 -11.54 -3.55
C ASN A 311 6.23 -11.36 -4.08
N HIS A 312 6.03 -10.43 -5.02
CA HIS A 312 4.73 -10.13 -5.63
C HIS A 312 4.64 -10.51 -7.12
N THR A 313 5.73 -10.92 -7.75
CA THR A 313 5.77 -11.23 -9.18
C THR A 313 6.16 -12.68 -9.46
N ILE A 314 5.67 -13.22 -10.58
CA ILE A 314 6.07 -14.52 -11.12
C ILE A 314 6.84 -14.39 -12.44
N LEU A 315 7.09 -13.19 -12.91
CA LEU A 315 7.83 -12.94 -14.15
C LEU A 315 9.29 -12.64 -13.81
N ALA A 316 10.21 -13.51 -14.21
CA ALA A 316 11.64 -13.34 -13.98
C ALA A 316 12.17 -12.00 -14.55
N GLU A 317 11.62 -11.57 -15.68
CA GLU A 317 11.96 -10.29 -16.32
C GLU A 317 11.53 -9.07 -15.48
N ALA A 318 10.49 -9.21 -14.65
CA ALA A 318 9.98 -8.16 -13.78
C ALA A 318 10.67 -8.10 -12.41
N LEU A 319 11.57 -9.05 -12.10
CA LEU A 319 12.44 -8.95 -10.92
C LEU A 319 13.48 -7.86 -11.14
N GLU A 320 13.49 -6.89 -10.24
CA GLU A 320 14.30 -5.68 -10.35
C GLU A 320 15.80 -5.99 -10.32
N LYS A 321 16.52 -5.45 -11.31
CA LYS A 321 17.96 -5.57 -11.47
C LYS A 321 18.51 -4.20 -11.81
N TRP A 322 19.48 -3.73 -11.04
CA TRP A 322 20.12 -2.45 -11.30
C TRP A 322 21.53 -2.64 -11.87
N PRO A 323 21.92 -1.92 -12.93
CA PRO A 323 23.32 -1.86 -13.32
C PRO A 323 24.17 -1.42 -12.14
N LEU A 324 25.28 -2.13 -11.89
CA LEU A 324 26.17 -1.81 -10.78
C LEU A 324 26.69 -0.37 -10.85
N GLU A 325 26.96 0.12 -12.06
CA GLU A 325 27.38 1.51 -12.31
C GLU A 325 26.35 2.55 -11.84
N PHE A 326 25.05 2.23 -11.87
CA PHE A 326 24.01 3.14 -11.35
C PHE A 326 24.06 3.21 -9.82
N LEU A 327 24.33 2.10 -9.16
CA LEU A 327 24.54 2.10 -7.72
C LEU A 327 25.83 2.80 -7.33
N GLU A 328 26.91 2.67 -8.15
CA GLU A 328 28.16 3.42 -7.97
C GLU A 328 27.94 4.93 -8.14
N GLU A 329 27.03 5.35 -9.03
CA GLU A 329 26.70 6.76 -9.25
C GLU A 329 25.86 7.35 -8.10
N VAL A 330 24.89 6.61 -7.55
CA VAL A 330 23.94 7.11 -6.57
C VAL A 330 24.37 6.83 -5.13
N VAL A 331 24.79 5.60 -4.83
CA VAL A 331 25.07 5.08 -3.48
C VAL A 331 26.41 4.32 -3.41
N PRO A 332 27.54 4.94 -3.81
CA PRO A 332 28.84 4.28 -3.89
C PRO A 332 29.28 3.66 -2.55
N HIS A 333 28.81 4.17 -1.44
CA HIS A 333 29.11 3.67 -0.10
C HIS A 333 28.43 2.33 0.22
N LEU A 334 27.38 1.92 -0.50
CA LEU A 334 26.78 0.58 -0.39
C LEU A 334 27.47 -0.46 -1.26
N VAL A 335 28.09 -0.05 -2.35
CA VAL A 335 28.67 -0.95 -3.36
C VAL A 335 29.72 -1.92 -2.78
N PRO A 336 30.66 -1.49 -1.91
CA PRO A 336 31.61 -2.43 -1.29
C PRO A 336 30.91 -3.53 -0.48
N ILE A 337 29.82 -3.22 0.21
CA ILE A 337 29.04 -4.18 0.98
C ILE A 337 28.33 -5.15 0.02
N ILE A 338 27.66 -4.66 -1.00
CA ILE A 338 26.97 -5.49 -2.00
C ILE A 338 27.98 -6.45 -2.68
N LYS A 339 29.17 -5.95 -3.07
CA LYS A 339 30.25 -6.79 -3.64
C LYS A 339 30.74 -7.87 -2.65
N GLU A 340 30.86 -7.54 -1.37
CA GLU A 340 31.24 -8.52 -0.36
C GLU A 340 30.15 -9.58 -0.14
N LEU A 341 28.88 -9.17 -0.12
CA LEU A 341 27.74 -10.11 -0.03
C LEU A 341 27.72 -11.06 -1.24
N ASP A 342 27.91 -10.56 -2.45
CA ASP A 342 27.99 -11.37 -3.68
C ASP A 342 29.19 -12.31 -3.68
N LYS A 343 30.36 -11.83 -3.25
CA LYS A 343 31.57 -12.64 -3.13
C LYS A 343 31.36 -13.85 -2.21
N ARG A 344 30.65 -13.68 -1.08
CA ARG A 344 30.32 -14.78 -0.15
C ARG A 344 29.36 -15.78 -0.80
N VAL A 345 28.36 -15.29 -1.52
CA VAL A 345 27.43 -16.15 -2.27
C VAL A 345 28.19 -16.96 -3.32
N LYS A 346 29.05 -16.33 -4.12
CA LYS A 346 29.86 -17.00 -5.15
C LYS A 346 30.87 -18.02 -4.58
N ALA A 347 31.34 -17.80 -3.36
CA ALA A 347 32.22 -18.75 -2.67
C ALA A 347 31.48 -20.00 -2.18
N GLU A 348 30.19 -19.87 -1.85
CA GLU A 348 29.36 -20.95 -1.31
C GLU A 348 28.58 -21.69 -2.41
N TYR A 349 28.11 -20.96 -3.44
CA TYR A 349 27.26 -21.50 -4.50
C TYR A 349 27.83 -21.20 -5.88
N ALA A 350 28.09 -22.28 -6.64
CA ALA A 350 28.64 -22.18 -8.00
C ALA A 350 27.58 -21.81 -9.06
N ASP A 351 26.29 -21.94 -8.75
CA ASP A 351 25.19 -21.71 -9.69
C ASP A 351 25.04 -20.21 -10.00
N PRO A 352 25.22 -19.78 -11.26
CA PRO A 352 25.01 -18.37 -11.66
C PRO A 352 23.58 -17.87 -11.40
N ALA A 353 22.58 -18.76 -11.38
CA ALA A 353 21.17 -18.40 -11.18
C ALA A 353 20.88 -17.81 -9.79
N VAL A 354 21.78 -17.97 -8.83
CA VAL A 354 21.60 -17.47 -7.45
C VAL A 354 22.57 -16.35 -7.07
N GLN A 355 23.44 -15.91 -7.99
CA GLN A 355 24.39 -14.83 -7.73
C GLN A 355 23.67 -13.49 -7.58
N ILE A 356 24.19 -12.62 -6.72
CA ILE A 356 23.65 -11.27 -6.53
C ILE A 356 24.06 -10.36 -7.69
N ILE A 357 25.33 -10.43 -8.10
CA ILE A 357 25.85 -9.67 -9.26
C ILE A 357 26.08 -10.66 -10.40
N ASP A 358 25.35 -10.50 -11.49
CA ASP A 358 25.45 -11.37 -12.65
C ASP A 358 26.65 -11.02 -13.57
N GLU A 359 26.84 -11.80 -14.63
CA GLU A 359 27.93 -11.62 -15.61
C GLU A 359 27.86 -10.28 -16.38
N ASN A 360 26.69 -9.66 -16.42
CA ASN A 360 26.45 -8.34 -17.04
C ASN A 360 26.59 -7.19 -16.04
N ASN A 361 27.16 -7.43 -14.86
CA ASN A 361 27.28 -6.46 -13.77
C ASN A 361 25.93 -5.85 -13.35
N ARG A 362 24.86 -6.65 -13.33
CA ARG A 362 23.56 -6.26 -12.78
C ARG A 362 23.36 -6.84 -11.40
N VAL A 363 22.92 -6.01 -10.47
CA VAL A 363 22.61 -6.40 -9.09
C VAL A 363 21.17 -6.85 -9.03
N HIS A 364 20.96 -8.13 -8.71
CA HIS A 364 19.64 -8.73 -8.52
C HIS A 364 19.13 -8.47 -7.12
N MET A 365 18.16 -7.59 -6.97
CA MET A 365 17.67 -7.14 -5.66
C MET A 365 17.02 -8.29 -4.88
N ALA A 366 16.16 -9.08 -5.52
CA ALA A 366 15.52 -10.25 -4.89
C ALA A 366 16.53 -11.31 -4.43
N HIS A 367 17.62 -11.52 -5.16
CA HIS A 367 18.66 -12.48 -4.78
C HIS A 367 19.32 -12.08 -3.45
N MET A 368 19.57 -10.79 -3.26
CA MET A 368 20.12 -10.27 -2.01
C MET A 368 19.12 -10.47 -0.86
N ASP A 369 17.84 -10.22 -1.07
CA ASP A 369 16.78 -10.40 -0.08
C ASP A 369 16.67 -11.88 0.36
N ILE A 370 16.77 -12.83 -0.59
CA ILE A 370 16.64 -14.26 -0.31
C ILE A 370 17.87 -14.78 0.44
N HIS A 371 19.08 -14.42 0.02
CA HIS A 371 20.31 -14.88 0.70
C HIS A 371 20.41 -14.31 2.13
N TYR A 372 20.11 -13.03 2.30
CA TYR A 372 20.35 -12.26 3.53
C TYR A 372 19.07 -11.92 4.29
N GLY A 373 17.98 -12.65 4.04
CA GLY A 373 16.78 -12.67 4.86
C GLY A 373 16.50 -14.07 5.42
N TYR A 374 15.66 -14.18 6.45
CA TYR A 374 15.30 -15.46 7.06
C TYR A 374 14.00 -16.06 6.50
N SER A 375 13.20 -15.29 5.78
CA SER A 375 11.90 -15.73 5.26
C SER A 375 11.61 -15.11 3.89
N VAL A 376 11.05 -15.94 3.00
CA VAL A 376 10.58 -15.53 1.67
C VAL A 376 9.14 -16.03 1.52
N ASN A 377 8.19 -15.13 1.29
CA ASN A 377 6.82 -15.57 1.06
C ASN A 377 6.29 -15.14 -0.31
N GLY A 378 5.50 -16.04 -0.90
CA GLY A 378 4.57 -15.71 -1.95
C GLY A 378 3.24 -15.19 -1.38
N VAL A 379 2.35 -14.69 -2.24
CA VAL A 379 1.13 -13.98 -1.85
C VAL A 379 -0.17 -14.75 -2.16
N ALA A 380 -0.05 -15.97 -2.63
CA ALA A 380 -1.13 -16.95 -2.82
C ALA A 380 -0.53 -18.36 -2.88
N ALA A 381 -1.29 -19.40 -2.58
CA ALA A 381 -0.80 -20.78 -2.61
C ALA A 381 -0.20 -21.13 -3.99
N LEU A 382 -0.95 -20.93 -5.07
CA LEU A 382 -0.47 -21.16 -6.43
C LEU A 382 0.77 -20.31 -6.77
N HIS A 383 0.79 -19.04 -6.37
CA HIS A 383 1.95 -18.16 -6.57
C HIS A 383 3.19 -18.73 -5.87
N THR A 384 3.05 -19.14 -4.63
CA THR A 384 4.14 -19.72 -3.84
C THR A 384 4.64 -21.03 -4.46
N ASP A 385 3.75 -21.86 -4.99
CA ASP A 385 4.12 -23.10 -5.69
C ASP A 385 4.88 -22.81 -6.98
N ILE A 386 4.50 -21.77 -7.73
CA ILE A 386 5.24 -21.33 -8.92
C ILE A 386 6.64 -20.84 -8.53
N LEU A 387 6.76 -20.05 -7.46
CA LEU A 387 8.07 -19.61 -6.98
C LEU A 387 8.98 -20.79 -6.63
N LYS A 388 8.48 -21.79 -5.91
CA LYS A 388 9.23 -22.97 -5.48
C LYS A 388 9.62 -23.90 -6.64
N ASN A 389 8.75 -24.06 -7.63
CA ASN A 389 8.92 -25.07 -8.67
C ASN A 389 9.46 -24.51 -9.99
N SER A 390 9.45 -23.19 -10.17
CA SER A 390 9.86 -22.51 -11.40
C SER A 390 10.75 -21.33 -11.11
N GLU A 391 10.19 -20.16 -10.78
CA GLU A 391 10.87 -18.86 -10.82
C GLU A 391 12.05 -18.72 -9.86
N LEU A 392 11.93 -19.24 -8.64
CA LEU A 392 12.96 -19.21 -7.61
C LEU A 392 13.38 -20.63 -7.18
N LYS A 393 13.23 -21.60 -8.09
CA LYS A 393 13.55 -23.01 -7.79
C LYS A 393 14.98 -23.19 -7.30
N ALA A 394 15.96 -22.56 -7.92
CA ALA A 394 17.36 -22.64 -7.51
C ALA A 394 17.56 -22.18 -6.05
N PHE A 395 16.84 -21.18 -5.61
CA PHE A 395 16.84 -20.72 -4.22
C PHE A 395 16.08 -21.65 -3.30
N TYR A 396 14.96 -22.22 -3.77
CA TYR A 396 14.19 -23.18 -2.97
C TYR A 396 14.99 -24.46 -2.72
N ASP A 397 15.79 -24.90 -3.69
CA ASP A 397 16.66 -26.05 -3.54
C ASP A 397 17.77 -25.81 -2.49
N ILE A 398 18.18 -24.54 -2.27
CA ILE A 398 19.19 -24.16 -1.25
C ILE A 398 18.54 -23.91 0.11
N TYR A 399 17.39 -23.20 0.14
CA TYR A 399 16.75 -22.69 1.36
C TYR A 399 15.27 -23.09 1.45
N PRO A 400 14.91 -24.39 1.40
CA PRO A 400 13.50 -24.79 1.40
C PRO A 400 12.73 -24.29 2.64
N GLU A 401 13.40 -24.13 3.77
CA GLU A 401 12.83 -23.69 5.04
C GLU A 401 12.44 -22.20 5.04
N LYS A 402 13.03 -21.36 4.17
CA LYS A 402 12.70 -19.94 4.08
C LYS A 402 11.36 -19.70 3.36
N PHE A 403 10.97 -20.61 2.44
CA PHE A 403 9.82 -20.39 1.55
C PHE A 403 8.51 -20.76 2.22
N ASN A 404 7.60 -19.81 2.26
CA ASN A 404 6.27 -20.00 2.82
C ASN A 404 5.21 -19.18 2.06
N ASN A 405 3.94 -19.47 2.33
CA ASN A 405 2.81 -18.76 1.72
C ASN A 405 2.12 -17.85 2.74
N LYS A 406 1.84 -16.61 2.34
CA LYS A 406 0.95 -15.68 3.04
C LYS A 406 -0.08 -15.18 2.04
N THR A 407 -1.23 -15.88 1.95
CA THR A 407 -2.30 -15.52 1.05
C THR A 407 -2.78 -14.09 1.32
N ASN A 408 -2.93 -13.33 0.26
CA ASN A 408 -3.46 -11.97 0.34
C ASN A 408 -4.84 -11.95 0.98
N GLY A 409 -5.08 -10.95 1.82
CA GLY A 409 -6.35 -10.70 2.48
C GLY A 409 -6.83 -9.27 2.29
N ILE A 410 -8.01 -8.99 2.84
CA ILE A 410 -8.62 -7.67 2.83
C ILE A 410 -9.08 -7.27 4.22
N THR A 411 -9.19 -5.98 4.46
CA THR A 411 -9.82 -5.40 5.64
C THR A 411 -11.34 -5.48 5.51
N PHE A 412 -12.00 -6.32 6.32
CA PHE A 412 -13.46 -6.53 6.25
C PHE A 412 -14.26 -5.26 6.55
N ARG A 413 -13.81 -4.42 7.51
CA ARG A 413 -14.50 -3.17 7.85
C ARG A 413 -14.71 -2.32 6.62
N ARG A 414 -13.65 -2.09 5.83
CA ARG A 414 -13.72 -1.30 4.60
C ARG A 414 -14.45 -2.02 3.46
N TRP A 415 -14.00 -3.25 3.15
CA TRP A 415 -14.34 -3.93 1.89
C TRP A 415 -15.58 -4.80 1.95
N LEU A 416 -16.14 -5.03 3.16
CA LEU A 416 -17.38 -5.77 3.33
C LEU A 416 -18.38 -4.95 4.16
N MET A 417 -18.06 -4.60 5.41
CA MET A 417 -19.01 -3.96 6.30
C MET A 417 -19.45 -2.59 5.81
N HIS A 418 -18.51 -1.74 5.39
CA HIS A 418 -18.81 -0.40 4.86
C HIS A 418 -19.31 -0.45 3.41
N ALA A 419 -18.62 -1.21 2.54
CA ALA A 419 -18.95 -1.27 1.13
C ALA A 419 -20.28 -2.00 0.85
N ASN A 420 -20.66 -2.99 1.67
CA ASN A 420 -21.87 -3.79 1.49
C ASN A 420 -22.60 -4.08 2.81
N PRO A 421 -23.17 -3.07 3.49
CA PRO A 421 -23.79 -3.21 4.79
C PRO A 421 -24.98 -4.18 4.78
N ARG A 422 -25.71 -4.34 3.65
CA ARG A 422 -26.79 -5.33 3.56
C ARG A 422 -26.27 -6.75 3.66
N LEU A 423 -25.17 -7.06 2.96
CA LEU A 423 -24.54 -8.39 3.04
C LEU A 423 -23.97 -8.62 4.43
N SER A 424 -23.25 -7.64 4.98
CA SER A 424 -22.69 -7.72 6.33
C SER A 424 -23.76 -8.00 7.40
N ASN A 425 -24.87 -7.24 7.39
CA ASN A 425 -25.97 -7.45 8.33
C ASN A 425 -26.65 -8.82 8.13
N TYR A 426 -26.70 -9.31 6.90
CA TYR A 426 -27.23 -10.63 6.62
C TYR A 426 -26.32 -11.74 7.16
N ILE A 427 -25.01 -11.60 6.99
CA ILE A 427 -24.03 -12.51 7.59
C ILE A 427 -24.17 -12.50 9.12
N ASP A 428 -24.27 -11.31 9.75
CA ASP A 428 -24.52 -11.19 11.19
C ASP A 428 -25.76 -11.96 11.66
N SER A 429 -26.81 -11.97 10.85
CA SER A 429 -28.04 -12.70 11.17
C SER A 429 -27.91 -14.22 11.06
N LEU A 430 -26.97 -14.73 10.28
CA LEU A 430 -26.74 -16.16 10.07
C LEU A 430 -25.76 -16.75 11.10
N ILE A 431 -24.63 -16.08 11.34
CA ILE A 431 -23.51 -16.63 12.12
C ILE A 431 -23.08 -15.75 13.30
N GLY A 432 -23.80 -14.64 13.60
CA GLY A 432 -23.39 -13.69 14.64
C GLY A 432 -22.30 -12.74 14.16
N ARG A 433 -21.65 -12.02 15.10
CA ARG A 433 -20.70 -10.93 14.80
C ARG A 433 -19.24 -11.25 15.08
N ASP A 434 -18.92 -12.45 15.49
CA ASP A 434 -17.54 -12.82 15.87
C ASP A 434 -16.58 -12.72 14.68
N TRP A 435 -17.07 -12.92 13.46
CA TRP A 435 -16.29 -12.78 12.22
C TRP A 435 -15.74 -11.34 12.01
N HIS A 436 -16.30 -10.32 12.66
CA HIS A 436 -15.76 -8.95 12.60
C HIS A 436 -14.32 -8.87 13.17
N HIS A 437 -13.96 -9.76 14.07
CA HIS A 437 -12.66 -9.85 14.72
C HIS A 437 -11.87 -11.11 14.32
N ASP A 438 -12.56 -12.18 13.94
CA ASP A 438 -11.97 -13.46 13.57
C ASP A 438 -12.52 -13.95 12.23
N ALA A 439 -11.73 -13.77 11.16
CA ALA A 439 -12.10 -14.16 9.80
C ALA A 439 -12.45 -15.65 9.66
N SER A 440 -11.92 -16.53 10.51
CA SER A 440 -12.18 -17.98 10.44
C SER A 440 -13.64 -18.30 10.67
N LYS A 441 -14.37 -17.44 11.40
CA LYS A 441 -15.82 -17.58 11.65
C LYS A 441 -16.68 -17.46 10.38
N LEU A 442 -16.14 -16.92 9.28
CA LEU A 442 -16.85 -16.94 8.01
C LEU A 442 -17.03 -18.35 7.44
N GLU A 443 -16.24 -19.33 7.88
CA GLU A 443 -16.40 -20.74 7.51
C GLU A 443 -17.74 -21.31 8.00
N ASP A 444 -18.32 -20.77 9.09
CA ASP A 444 -19.64 -21.17 9.61
C ASP A 444 -20.77 -20.93 8.57
N LEU A 445 -20.53 -20.09 7.54
CA LEU A 445 -21.46 -19.90 6.42
C LEU A 445 -21.62 -21.16 5.54
N LEU A 446 -20.71 -22.12 5.59
CA LEU A 446 -20.81 -23.38 4.87
C LEU A 446 -22.08 -24.16 5.24
N ASP A 447 -22.53 -24.05 6.50
CA ASP A 447 -23.76 -24.70 7.00
C ASP A 447 -25.04 -24.16 6.33
N PHE A 448 -24.91 -23.06 5.59
CA PHE A 448 -26.01 -22.39 4.88
C PHE A 448 -25.92 -22.52 3.36
N SER A 449 -24.92 -23.21 2.83
CA SER A 449 -24.59 -23.26 1.39
C SER A 449 -25.75 -23.82 0.53
N ASP A 450 -26.55 -24.75 1.07
CA ASP A 450 -27.63 -25.41 0.34
C ASP A 450 -29.03 -24.86 0.66
N LYS A 451 -29.14 -23.89 1.58
CA LYS A 451 -30.43 -23.32 1.97
C LYS A 451 -30.99 -22.39 0.88
N ALA A 452 -32.19 -22.73 0.37
CA ALA A 452 -32.83 -22.01 -0.73
C ALA A 452 -33.21 -20.57 -0.37
N ASP A 453 -33.64 -20.34 0.88
CA ASP A 453 -33.96 -19.01 1.41
C ASP A 453 -32.72 -18.11 1.52
N VAL A 454 -31.57 -18.66 1.88
CA VAL A 454 -30.29 -17.94 1.92
C VAL A 454 -29.86 -17.55 0.50
N LYS A 455 -29.95 -18.45 -0.47
CA LYS A 455 -29.66 -18.16 -1.87
C LYS A 455 -30.56 -17.04 -2.41
N ALA A 456 -31.86 -17.11 -2.13
CA ALA A 456 -32.81 -16.09 -2.55
C ALA A 456 -32.52 -14.70 -1.92
N GLU A 457 -32.09 -14.64 -0.65
CA GLU A 457 -31.75 -13.37 -0.01
C GLU A 457 -30.44 -12.79 -0.55
N LEU A 458 -29.43 -13.62 -0.84
CA LEU A 458 -28.20 -13.18 -1.50
C LEU A 458 -28.47 -12.60 -2.88
N GLU A 459 -29.40 -13.21 -3.67
CA GLU A 459 -29.83 -12.66 -4.95
C GLU A 459 -30.48 -11.29 -4.82
N LYS A 460 -31.35 -11.08 -3.82
CA LYS A 460 -31.97 -9.78 -3.55
C LYS A 460 -30.93 -8.71 -3.17
N ILE A 461 -29.94 -9.06 -2.32
CA ILE A 461 -28.86 -8.17 -1.93
C ILE A 461 -28.06 -7.76 -3.17
N LYS A 462 -27.69 -8.72 -4.02
CA LYS A 462 -26.95 -8.47 -5.26
C LYS A 462 -27.74 -7.59 -6.23
N ALA A 463 -29.02 -7.89 -6.44
CA ALA A 463 -29.90 -7.10 -7.29
C ALA A 463 -30.07 -5.67 -6.78
N HIS A 464 -30.14 -5.48 -5.45
CA HIS A 464 -30.18 -4.14 -4.86
C HIS A 464 -28.90 -3.34 -5.16
N ASN A 465 -27.72 -3.95 -5.00
CA ASN A 465 -26.44 -3.28 -5.26
C ASN A 465 -26.29 -2.93 -6.76
N LYS A 466 -26.72 -3.81 -7.67
CA LYS A 466 -26.73 -3.53 -9.11
C LYS A 466 -27.61 -2.35 -9.47
N ARG A 467 -28.83 -2.26 -8.89
CA ARG A 467 -29.71 -1.09 -9.06
C ARG A 467 -29.12 0.19 -8.50
N LYS A 468 -28.42 0.11 -7.34
CA LYS A 468 -27.72 1.26 -6.75
C LYS A 468 -26.63 1.76 -7.69
N LEU A 469 -25.80 0.86 -8.25
CA LEU A 469 -24.76 1.23 -9.23
C LEU A 469 -25.35 1.84 -10.49
N ALA A 470 -26.43 1.23 -11.05
CA ALA A 470 -27.09 1.77 -12.24
C ALA A 470 -27.61 3.20 -12.02
N ARG A 471 -28.21 3.47 -10.85
CA ARG A 471 -28.66 4.81 -10.47
C ARG A 471 -27.48 5.80 -10.37
N HIS A 472 -26.41 5.41 -9.67
CA HIS A 472 -25.22 6.23 -9.52
C HIS A 472 -24.61 6.64 -10.87
N LEU A 473 -24.46 5.70 -11.79
CA LEU A 473 -23.94 5.98 -13.14
C LEU A 473 -24.86 6.91 -13.93
N LYS A 474 -26.17 6.75 -13.79
CA LYS A 474 -27.13 7.65 -14.46
C LYS A 474 -27.04 9.08 -13.89
N GLU A 475 -27.01 9.22 -12.57
CA GLU A 475 -27.01 10.52 -11.89
C GLU A 475 -25.69 11.30 -12.07
N HIS A 476 -24.54 10.62 -12.05
CA HIS A 476 -23.22 11.27 -12.05
C HIS A 476 -22.54 11.29 -13.42
N GLN A 477 -22.87 10.35 -14.31
CA GLN A 477 -22.21 10.21 -15.61
C GLN A 477 -23.18 10.25 -16.80
N GLY A 478 -24.50 10.28 -16.56
CA GLY A 478 -25.52 10.22 -17.61
C GLY A 478 -25.59 8.88 -18.34
N VAL A 479 -24.97 7.83 -17.80
CA VAL A 479 -24.90 6.50 -18.42
C VAL A 479 -26.01 5.60 -17.89
N GLU A 480 -26.88 5.14 -18.78
CA GLU A 480 -27.93 4.17 -18.44
C GLU A 480 -27.45 2.72 -18.70
N ILE A 481 -27.56 1.88 -17.69
CA ILE A 481 -27.26 0.45 -17.77
C ILE A 481 -28.45 -0.38 -17.30
N ASN A 482 -28.56 -1.60 -17.84
CA ASN A 482 -29.60 -2.55 -17.41
C ASN A 482 -29.13 -3.31 -16.15
N PRO A 483 -29.72 -3.11 -14.96
CA PRO A 483 -29.33 -3.80 -13.74
C PRO A 483 -29.62 -5.32 -13.77
N GLU A 484 -30.45 -5.82 -14.69
CA GLU A 484 -30.74 -7.25 -14.84
C GLU A 484 -29.73 -7.96 -15.76
N SER A 485 -28.84 -7.23 -16.43
CA SER A 485 -27.76 -7.79 -17.25
C SER A 485 -26.72 -8.52 -16.38
N ILE A 486 -25.90 -9.38 -16.99
CA ILE A 486 -24.69 -9.89 -16.35
C ILE A 486 -23.67 -8.76 -16.31
N PHE A 487 -23.15 -8.44 -15.11
CA PHE A 487 -22.07 -7.47 -14.98
C PHE A 487 -20.73 -8.19 -15.05
N ASP A 488 -19.98 -7.92 -16.12
CA ASP A 488 -18.59 -8.34 -16.30
C ASP A 488 -17.70 -7.16 -15.96
N ILE A 489 -16.95 -7.27 -14.86
CA ILE A 489 -16.20 -6.15 -14.26
C ILE A 489 -14.72 -6.49 -14.23
N GLN A 490 -13.90 -5.72 -14.96
CA GLN A 490 -12.46 -5.81 -14.92
C GLN A 490 -11.87 -4.44 -14.50
N ILE A 491 -11.54 -4.30 -13.22
CA ILE A 491 -11.00 -3.08 -12.63
C ILE A 491 -9.60 -3.37 -12.09
N LYS A 492 -8.58 -2.99 -12.82
CA LYS A 492 -7.15 -3.15 -12.47
C LYS A 492 -6.27 -2.26 -13.35
N ARG A 493 -5.03 -1.97 -12.94
CA ARG A 493 -4.07 -1.23 -13.77
C ARG A 493 -3.95 -1.90 -15.15
N LEU A 494 -3.85 -1.11 -16.22
CA LEU A 494 -3.60 -1.62 -17.56
C LEU A 494 -2.17 -2.15 -17.63
N HIS A 495 -2.04 -3.41 -18.03
CA HIS A 495 -0.76 -4.09 -18.17
C HIS A 495 -0.92 -5.35 -19.01
N GLU A 496 0.08 -5.70 -19.82
CA GLU A 496 0.04 -6.84 -20.72
C GLU A 496 -0.33 -8.15 -20.01
N TYR A 497 0.33 -8.48 -18.87
CA TYR A 497 0.07 -9.73 -18.15
C TYR A 497 -1.33 -9.79 -17.52
N LYS A 498 -2.03 -8.66 -17.34
CA LYS A 498 -3.40 -8.63 -16.80
C LYS A 498 -4.48 -8.92 -17.85
N ARG A 499 -4.08 -9.06 -19.11
CA ARG A 499 -4.90 -9.58 -20.20
C ARG A 499 -6.19 -8.79 -20.49
N GLN A 500 -6.20 -7.46 -20.26
CA GLN A 500 -7.36 -6.62 -20.63
C GLN A 500 -7.64 -6.70 -22.13
N GLN A 501 -6.59 -6.74 -22.96
CA GLN A 501 -6.72 -6.91 -24.40
C GLN A 501 -7.45 -8.21 -24.77
N MET A 502 -7.14 -9.31 -24.09
CA MET A 502 -7.82 -10.59 -24.31
C MET A 502 -9.32 -10.51 -23.95
N ASN A 503 -9.66 -9.80 -22.86
CA ASN A 503 -11.06 -9.56 -22.50
C ASN A 503 -11.76 -8.67 -23.54
N ALA A 504 -11.09 -7.64 -24.05
CA ALA A 504 -11.64 -6.81 -25.13
C ALA A 504 -11.92 -7.62 -26.40
N LEU A 505 -11.00 -8.51 -26.80
CA LEU A 505 -11.20 -9.44 -27.92
C LEU A 505 -12.38 -10.38 -27.67
N TYR A 506 -12.55 -10.87 -26.44
CA TYR A 506 -13.72 -11.67 -26.07
C TYR A 506 -15.03 -10.86 -26.20
N VAL A 507 -15.05 -9.61 -25.79
CA VAL A 507 -16.22 -8.73 -25.95
C VAL A 507 -16.55 -8.52 -27.43
N ILE A 508 -15.53 -8.29 -28.26
CA ILE A 508 -15.70 -8.18 -29.74
C ILE A 508 -16.27 -9.49 -30.32
N HIS A 509 -15.71 -10.62 -29.89
CA HIS A 509 -16.23 -11.93 -30.31
C HIS A 509 -17.72 -12.09 -29.95
N LYS A 510 -18.13 -11.77 -28.72
CA LYS A 510 -19.52 -11.79 -28.30
C LYS A 510 -20.40 -10.81 -29.07
N TYR A 511 -19.91 -9.64 -29.39
CA TYR A 511 -20.62 -8.69 -30.25
C TYR A 511 -20.88 -9.29 -31.65
N LEU A 512 -19.88 -9.92 -32.25
CA LEU A 512 -20.02 -10.58 -33.55
C LEU A 512 -20.96 -11.76 -33.49
N ASP A 513 -20.95 -12.57 -32.43
CA ASP A 513 -21.92 -13.66 -32.18
C ASP A 513 -23.37 -13.13 -32.18
N ILE A 514 -23.60 -12.03 -31.46
CA ILE A 514 -24.92 -11.38 -31.38
C ILE A 514 -25.34 -10.87 -32.77
N LYS A 515 -24.41 -10.26 -33.52
CA LYS A 515 -24.66 -9.82 -34.91
C LYS A 515 -25.00 -10.98 -35.85
N ALA A 516 -24.46 -12.17 -35.60
CA ALA A 516 -24.76 -13.40 -36.32
C ALA A 516 -26.08 -14.09 -35.89
N GLY A 517 -26.79 -13.51 -34.89
CA GLY A 517 -28.09 -14.03 -34.41
C GLY A 517 -27.99 -14.89 -33.14
N ASN A 518 -26.80 -15.12 -32.58
CA ASN A 518 -26.58 -15.89 -31.35
C ASN A 518 -26.79 -15.00 -30.12
N ILE A 519 -28.03 -14.61 -29.85
CA ILE A 519 -28.37 -13.68 -28.77
C ILE A 519 -28.32 -14.42 -27.41
N PRO A 520 -27.54 -13.97 -26.43
CA PRO A 520 -27.52 -14.57 -25.10
C PRO A 520 -28.86 -14.39 -24.39
N ALA A 521 -29.22 -15.36 -23.53
CA ALA A 521 -30.47 -15.33 -22.76
C ALA A 521 -30.57 -14.14 -21.80
N ARG A 522 -29.42 -13.60 -21.36
CA ARG A 522 -29.33 -12.38 -20.53
C ARG A 522 -28.38 -11.40 -21.17
N PRO A 523 -28.71 -10.10 -21.20
CA PRO A 523 -27.79 -9.06 -21.65
C PRO A 523 -26.50 -9.05 -20.80
N ILE A 524 -25.41 -8.59 -21.38
CA ILE A 524 -24.10 -8.46 -20.71
C ILE A 524 -23.73 -6.98 -20.70
N THR A 525 -23.36 -6.46 -19.54
CA THR A 525 -22.79 -5.13 -19.37
C THR A 525 -21.35 -5.27 -18.92
N VAL A 526 -20.42 -4.74 -19.70
CA VAL A 526 -18.98 -4.86 -19.44
C VAL A 526 -18.44 -3.54 -18.91
N PHE A 527 -17.67 -3.63 -17.82
CA PHE A 527 -17.01 -2.50 -17.19
C PHE A 527 -15.50 -2.68 -17.24
N PHE A 528 -14.81 -1.72 -17.83
CA PHE A 528 -13.36 -1.61 -17.72
C PHE A 528 -13.00 -0.40 -16.87
N GLY A 529 -12.07 -0.57 -15.94
CA GLY A 529 -11.55 0.50 -15.10
C GLY A 529 -10.07 0.31 -14.84
N GLY A 530 -9.30 1.38 -14.93
CA GLY A 530 -7.87 1.36 -14.66
C GLY A 530 -7.13 2.55 -15.24
N LYS A 531 -5.85 2.67 -14.85
CA LYS A 531 -4.91 3.62 -15.41
C LYS A 531 -3.85 2.86 -16.21
N ALA A 532 -3.44 3.39 -17.36
CA ALA A 532 -2.22 2.98 -18.05
C ALA A 532 -1.01 3.72 -17.47
N ALA A 533 0.20 3.21 -17.72
CA ALA A 533 1.41 4.00 -17.52
C ALA A 533 1.39 5.24 -18.43
N PRO A 534 2.09 6.35 -18.07
CA PRO A 534 2.12 7.54 -18.91
C PRO A 534 2.80 7.31 -20.27
N ALA A 535 3.80 6.42 -20.33
CA ALA A 535 4.58 6.09 -21.53
C ALA A 535 3.93 4.99 -22.39
#